data_d1709f8fbd8138adbe337c7f52162ee8
#
_entry.id   d1709f8fbd8138adbe337c7f52162ee8
#
_cell.length_a   1.000
_cell.length_b   1.000
_cell.length_c   1.000
_cell.angle_alpha   90.00
_cell.angle_beta   90.00
_cell.angle_gamma   90.00
#
_symmetry.space_group_name_H-M   'P 1'
#
loop_
_entity.id
_entity.type
_entity.pdbx_description
1 polymer ?
#
loop_
_entity_poly.entity_id
_entity_poly.type
_entity_poly.pdbx_seq_one_letter_code
_entity_poly.pdbx_strand_id
1 'polypeptide(L)'
;GFAVEVVHRPGNGDWTSAVQEAIARPGAPVSLASISSVHWADGGAIDIASIAPALRAKGAALLVDATHGAGVTPIDVKTLDPDFLIFPTYKWVLGPYGRAFMYIAKRRQEGVPLEQTGFGRRAIASEAAPYLKDTNFAPTARRFDMGERDHFISLEMAAVGMEMLAEWGAGAISARLGVLTDRLAEGLASESL
;
A
#
# COMPACT_ATOMS: atom_id res chain seq x y z
N GLY A 1 -10.54 -23.63 -3.35
CA GLY A 1 -10.82 -22.21 -3.33
C GLY A 1 -10.35 -21.59 -2.01
N PHE A 2 -10.35 -20.27 -1.91
CA PHE A 2 -10.03 -19.54 -0.69
C PHE A 2 -11.31 -19.11 0.01
N ALA A 3 -11.32 -19.10 1.35
CA ALA A 3 -12.32 -18.42 2.15
C ALA A 3 -11.80 -17.03 2.53
N VAL A 4 -12.68 -16.05 2.58
CA VAL A 4 -12.35 -14.71 3.06
C VAL A 4 -12.88 -14.57 4.47
N GLU A 5 -12.00 -14.21 5.39
CA GLU A 5 -12.36 -13.81 6.74
C GLU A 5 -12.22 -12.30 6.85
N VAL A 6 -13.27 -11.62 7.30
CA VAL A 6 -13.29 -10.18 7.50
C VAL A 6 -13.12 -9.87 8.97
N VAL A 7 -12.11 -9.08 9.31
CA VAL A 7 -11.95 -8.52 10.66
C VAL A 7 -12.86 -7.30 10.78
N HIS A 8 -13.86 -7.40 11.64
CA HIS A 8 -14.81 -6.31 11.88
C HIS A 8 -14.24 -5.27 12.86
N ARG A 9 -14.80 -4.06 12.80
CA ARG A 9 -14.41 -2.97 13.70
C ARG A 9 -14.59 -3.41 15.16
N PRO A 10 -13.52 -3.39 15.97
CA PRO A 10 -13.64 -3.72 17.39
C PRO A 10 -14.32 -2.59 18.17
N GLY A 11 -15.07 -2.94 19.21
CA GLY A 11 -15.82 -1.97 20.01
C GLY A 11 -14.95 -0.92 20.73
N ASN A 12 -13.70 -1.30 21.03
CA ASN A 12 -12.68 -0.43 21.66
C ASN A 12 -11.85 0.36 20.63
N GLY A 13 -12.05 0.16 19.33
CA GLY A 13 -11.28 0.81 18.27
C GLY A 13 -9.85 0.26 18.06
N ASP A 14 -9.42 -0.76 18.79
CA ASP A 14 -8.09 -1.35 18.66
C ASP A 14 -8.03 -2.37 17.51
N TRP A 15 -7.88 -1.83 16.32
CA TRP A 15 -7.73 -2.61 15.10
C TRP A 15 -6.53 -3.54 15.10
N THR A 16 -5.42 -3.12 15.72
CA THR A 16 -4.19 -3.91 15.75
C THR A 16 -4.41 -5.22 16.50
N SER A 17 -4.95 -5.16 17.71
CA SER A 17 -5.27 -6.35 18.50
C SER A 17 -6.31 -7.23 17.81
N ALA A 18 -7.34 -6.65 17.20
CA ALA A 18 -8.36 -7.42 16.48
C ALA A 18 -7.77 -8.23 15.31
N VAL A 19 -6.84 -7.64 14.55
CA VAL A 19 -6.13 -8.34 13.47
C VAL A 19 -5.21 -9.43 14.02
N GLN A 20 -4.46 -9.13 15.08
CA GLN A 20 -3.59 -10.12 15.73
C GLN A 20 -4.37 -11.32 16.26
N GLU A 21 -5.50 -11.09 16.89
CA GLU A 21 -6.40 -12.15 17.35
C GLU A 21 -6.93 -13.01 16.20
N ALA A 22 -7.35 -12.37 15.10
CA ALA A 22 -7.79 -13.09 13.91
C ALA A 22 -6.69 -14.00 13.34
N ILE A 23 -5.47 -13.49 13.25
CA ILE A 23 -4.31 -14.27 12.79
C ILE A 23 -4.00 -15.44 13.76
N ALA A 24 -4.18 -15.22 15.05
CA ALA A 24 -3.87 -16.24 16.08
C ALA A 24 -4.89 -17.37 16.14
N ARG A 25 -6.10 -17.20 15.64
CA ARG A 25 -7.17 -18.21 15.70
C ARG A 25 -6.70 -19.55 15.14
N PRO A 26 -7.06 -20.65 15.79
CA PRO A 26 -6.88 -21.97 15.22
C PRO A 26 -7.85 -22.18 14.05
N GLY A 27 -7.40 -22.86 13.02
CA GLY A 27 -8.23 -23.13 11.84
C GLY A 27 -7.42 -23.29 10.57
N ALA A 28 -8.01 -22.94 9.43
CA ALA A 28 -7.35 -22.98 8.14
C ALA A 28 -6.14 -22.02 8.12
N PRO A 29 -5.05 -22.39 7.42
CA PRO A 29 -3.88 -21.53 7.33
C PRO A 29 -4.22 -20.22 6.63
N VAL A 30 -3.73 -19.12 7.16
CA VAL A 30 -3.81 -17.81 6.50
C VAL A 30 -2.84 -17.80 5.32
N SER A 31 -3.35 -17.62 4.11
CA SER A 31 -2.52 -17.55 2.90
C SER A 31 -2.12 -16.12 2.55
N LEU A 32 -3.02 -15.17 2.80
CA LEU A 32 -2.83 -13.75 2.53
C LEU A 32 -3.58 -12.94 3.57
N ALA A 33 -2.94 -11.92 4.11
CA ALA A 33 -3.58 -10.86 4.85
C ALA A 33 -3.52 -9.56 4.02
N SER A 34 -4.68 -8.96 3.77
CA SER A 34 -4.82 -7.65 3.14
C SER A 34 -5.26 -6.65 4.20
N ILE A 35 -4.37 -5.73 4.56
CA ILE A 35 -4.54 -4.86 5.73
C ILE A 35 -4.30 -3.41 5.31
N SER A 36 -5.24 -2.53 5.65
CA SER A 36 -5.05 -1.09 5.50
C SER A 36 -4.13 -0.54 6.60
N SER A 37 -3.25 0.39 6.26
CA SER A 37 -2.41 1.07 7.26
C SER A 37 -3.21 2.02 8.17
N VAL A 38 -4.28 2.60 7.61
CA VAL A 38 -5.24 3.44 8.31
C VAL A 38 -6.64 3.07 7.82
N HIS A 39 -7.55 2.81 8.73
CA HIS A 39 -8.91 2.45 8.36
C HIS A 39 -9.70 3.69 7.88
N TRP A 40 -10.28 3.58 6.70
CA TRP A 40 -10.83 4.72 5.95
C TRP A 40 -12.05 5.39 6.61
N ALA A 41 -12.82 4.67 7.41
CA ALA A 41 -14.08 5.17 7.95
C ALA A 41 -13.92 5.83 9.33
N ASP A 42 -12.96 5.40 10.14
CA ASP A 42 -12.79 5.89 11.51
C ASP A 42 -11.39 6.46 11.78
N GLY A 43 -10.49 6.41 10.78
CA GLY A 43 -9.12 6.90 10.92
C GLY A 43 -8.24 6.04 11.82
N GLY A 44 -8.72 4.87 12.26
CA GLY A 44 -7.96 3.98 13.12
C GLY A 44 -6.66 3.53 12.47
N ALA A 45 -5.53 3.81 13.09
CA ALA A 45 -4.22 3.35 12.65
C ALA A 45 -4.01 1.89 13.04
N ILE A 46 -3.38 1.12 12.15
CA ILE A 46 -3.08 -0.29 12.36
C ILE A 46 -1.56 -0.45 12.39
N ASP A 47 -1.04 -0.95 13.50
CA ASP A 47 0.40 -1.22 13.65
C ASP A 47 0.78 -2.50 12.89
N ILE A 48 0.97 -2.34 11.58
CA ILE A 48 1.34 -3.44 10.69
C ILE A 48 2.71 -4.02 11.06
N ALA A 49 3.62 -3.22 11.59
CA ALA A 49 4.94 -3.69 11.99
C ALA A 49 4.87 -4.74 13.11
N SER A 50 3.94 -4.59 14.05
CA SER A 50 3.68 -5.58 15.09
C SER A 50 2.96 -6.84 14.59
N ILE A 51 2.21 -6.73 13.50
CA ILE A 51 1.43 -7.82 12.89
C ILE A 51 2.28 -8.68 11.94
N ALA A 52 3.14 -8.06 11.16
CA ALA A 52 3.92 -8.70 10.10
C ALA A 52 4.71 -9.95 10.54
N PRO A 53 5.38 -9.98 11.72
CA PRO A 53 6.10 -11.16 12.17
C PRO A 53 5.21 -12.40 12.36
N ALA A 54 3.99 -12.24 12.86
CA ALA A 54 3.05 -13.33 13.06
C ALA A 54 2.57 -13.93 11.72
N LEU A 55 2.31 -13.09 10.73
CA LEU A 55 1.98 -13.53 9.37
C LEU A 55 3.14 -14.28 8.74
N ARG A 56 4.34 -13.74 8.86
CA ARG A 56 5.56 -14.38 8.32
C ARG A 56 5.80 -15.75 8.96
N ALA A 57 5.62 -15.88 10.27
CA ALA A 57 5.76 -17.17 10.97
C ALA A 57 4.75 -18.22 10.48
N LYS A 58 3.60 -17.79 9.95
CA LYS A 58 2.59 -18.68 9.34
C LYS A 58 2.81 -18.90 7.83
N GLY A 59 3.82 -18.29 7.23
CA GLY A 59 4.04 -18.34 5.78
C GLY A 59 2.99 -17.57 4.97
N ALA A 60 2.20 -16.72 5.62
CA ALA A 60 1.19 -15.89 4.98
C ALA A 60 1.82 -14.72 4.23
N ALA A 61 1.27 -14.38 3.06
CA ALA A 61 1.64 -13.17 2.37
C ALA A 61 0.98 -11.95 3.02
N LEU A 62 1.66 -10.80 3.00
CA LEU A 62 1.17 -9.52 3.50
C LEU A 62 1.00 -8.53 2.35
N LEU A 63 -0.23 -8.08 2.13
CA LEU A 63 -0.56 -6.94 1.28
C LEU A 63 -0.95 -5.77 2.18
N VAL A 64 -0.24 -4.66 2.04
CA VAL A 64 -0.54 -3.41 2.74
C VAL A 64 -1.25 -2.45 1.80
N ASP A 65 -2.46 -2.09 2.15
CA ASP A 65 -3.15 -0.96 1.54
C ASP A 65 -2.75 0.33 2.27
N ALA A 66 -1.83 1.06 1.67
CA ALA A 66 -1.32 2.32 2.20
C ALA A 66 -2.08 3.55 1.66
N THR A 67 -3.30 3.36 1.14
CA THR A 67 -4.10 4.44 0.55
C THR A 67 -4.21 5.66 1.45
N HIS A 68 -4.37 5.47 2.75
CA HIS A 68 -4.55 6.55 3.72
C HIS A 68 -3.28 6.85 4.54
N GLY A 69 -2.17 6.12 4.31
CA GLY A 69 -0.91 6.31 5.02
C GLY A 69 0.23 6.84 4.15
N ALA A 70 0.29 6.44 2.88
CA ALA A 70 1.36 6.84 1.98
C ALA A 70 1.41 8.36 1.82
N GLY A 71 2.59 8.93 2.06
CA GLY A 71 2.83 10.38 2.01
C GLY A 71 2.73 11.09 3.36
N VAL A 72 1.97 10.54 4.33
CA VAL A 72 1.77 11.20 5.64
C VAL A 72 2.23 10.35 6.82
N THR A 73 2.24 9.03 6.69
CA THR A 73 2.75 8.12 7.71
C THR A 73 4.10 7.59 7.25
N PRO A 74 5.14 7.63 8.10
CA PRO A 74 6.41 6.98 7.77
C PRO A 74 6.21 5.49 7.54
N ILE A 75 6.49 5.02 6.32
CA ILE A 75 6.43 3.62 5.94
C ILE A 75 7.78 3.23 5.35
N ASP A 76 8.50 2.35 6.04
CA ASP A 76 9.74 1.78 5.53
C ASP A 76 9.53 0.31 5.13
N VAL A 77 9.51 0.04 3.84
CA VAL A 77 9.33 -1.31 3.30
C VAL A 77 10.45 -2.27 3.67
N LYS A 78 11.64 -1.78 4.06
CA LYS A 78 12.74 -2.64 4.49
C LYS A 78 12.49 -3.18 5.90
N THR A 79 11.93 -2.35 6.77
CA THR A 79 11.58 -2.74 8.14
C THR A 79 10.27 -3.54 8.15
N LEU A 80 9.26 -3.07 7.42
CA LEU A 80 7.95 -3.69 7.37
C LEU A 80 7.96 -5.02 6.60
N ASP A 81 8.79 -5.13 5.56
CA ASP A 81 8.97 -6.29 4.69
C ASP A 81 7.64 -6.89 4.17
N PRO A 82 6.74 -6.08 3.58
CA PRO A 82 5.50 -6.58 3.03
C PRO A 82 5.77 -7.35 1.73
N ASP A 83 4.86 -8.25 1.35
CA ASP A 83 4.91 -8.87 0.02
C ASP A 83 4.47 -7.90 -1.07
N PHE A 84 3.43 -7.11 -0.75
CA PHE A 84 2.88 -6.08 -1.61
C PHE A 84 2.51 -4.85 -0.77
N LEU A 85 2.71 -3.66 -1.34
CA LEU A 85 2.19 -2.42 -0.77
C LEU A 85 1.64 -1.57 -1.91
N ILE A 86 0.41 -1.11 -1.76
CA ILE A 86 -0.30 -0.35 -2.79
C ILE A 86 -0.75 1.01 -2.25
N PHE A 87 -0.72 2.01 -3.10
CA PHE A 87 -1.29 3.33 -2.78
C PHE A 87 -1.66 4.10 -4.05
N PRO A 88 -2.80 4.78 -4.08
CA PRO A 88 -3.14 5.72 -5.13
C PRO A 88 -2.48 7.07 -4.88
N THR A 89 -2.38 7.88 -5.92
CA THR A 89 -1.75 9.20 -5.83
C THR A 89 -2.70 10.30 -5.35
N TYR A 90 -3.99 10.16 -5.56
CA TYR A 90 -5.00 11.22 -5.36
C TYR A 90 -5.36 11.54 -3.90
N LYS A 91 -4.81 10.79 -2.96
CA LYS A 91 -5.00 11.06 -1.52
C LYS A 91 -3.83 11.93 -1.03
N TRP A 92 -3.00 11.39 -0.17
CA TRP A 92 -1.92 12.11 0.49
C TRP A 92 -0.64 12.22 -0.34
N VAL A 93 -0.58 11.53 -1.50
CA VAL A 93 0.58 11.60 -2.41
C VAL A 93 0.49 12.80 -3.37
N LEU A 94 -0.54 13.65 -3.23
CA LEU A 94 -0.73 14.91 -3.94
C LEU A 94 -0.74 14.77 -5.47
N GLY A 95 -1.16 13.63 -5.98
CA GLY A 95 -1.21 13.33 -7.40
C GLY A 95 -2.64 13.23 -7.95
N PRO A 96 -2.79 12.92 -9.24
CA PRO A 96 -4.08 12.86 -9.90
C PRO A 96 -4.85 11.57 -9.60
N TYR A 97 -6.15 11.58 -9.87
CA TYR A 97 -6.95 10.37 -9.95
C TYR A 97 -6.47 9.45 -11.10
N GLY A 98 -6.78 8.17 -11.00
CA GLY A 98 -6.46 7.18 -12.03
C GLY A 98 -5.01 6.71 -12.04
N ARG A 99 -4.21 7.11 -11.05
CA ARG A 99 -2.84 6.66 -10.89
C ARG A 99 -2.64 6.01 -9.52
N ALA A 100 -1.97 4.86 -9.52
CA ALA A 100 -1.57 4.16 -8.32
C ALA A 100 -0.19 3.52 -8.53
N PHE A 101 0.50 3.26 -7.44
CA PHE A 101 1.78 2.57 -7.44
C PHE A 101 1.72 1.33 -6.55
N MET A 102 2.52 0.34 -6.90
CA MET A 102 2.64 -0.90 -6.15
C MET A 102 4.11 -1.24 -5.91
N TYR A 103 4.47 -1.41 -4.65
CA TYR A 103 5.70 -2.09 -4.28
C TYR A 103 5.45 -3.59 -4.27
N ILE A 104 6.40 -4.36 -4.82
CA ILE A 104 6.39 -5.81 -4.82
C ILE A 104 7.73 -6.31 -4.29
N ALA A 105 7.70 -7.06 -3.21
CA ALA A 105 8.89 -7.66 -2.63
C ALA A 105 9.62 -8.56 -3.64
N LYS A 106 10.95 -8.56 -3.60
CA LYS A 106 11.76 -9.32 -4.54
C LYS A 106 11.34 -10.80 -4.64
N ARG A 107 10.95 -11.41 -3.51
CA ARG A 107 10.45 -12.80 -3.44
C ARG A 107 9.15 -13.06 -4.20
N ARG A 108 8.42 -12.01 -4.61
CA ARG A 108 7.16 -12.10 -5.37
C ARG A 108 7.29 -11.68 -6.84
N GLN A 109 8.45 -11.18 -7.23
CA GLN A 109 8.67 -10.63 -8.57
C GLN A 109 8.73 -11.69 -9.68
N GLU A 110 8.72 -12.99 -9.35
CA GLU A 110 8.61 -14.07 -10.33
C GLU A 110 7.15 -14.54 -10.53
N GLY A 111 6.17 -13.91 -9.85
CA GLY A 111 4.75 -14.22 -9.98
C GLY A 111 4.19 -13.91 -11.37
N VAL A 112 3.03 -14.49 -11.66
CA VAL A 112 2.29 -14.23 -12.90
C VAL A 112 1.31 -13.08 -12.63
N PRO A 113 1.39 -11.96 -13.37
CA PRO A 113 0.47 -10.85 -13.21
C PRO A 113 -0.94 -11.22 -13.67
N LEU A 114 -1.96 -10.65 -13.03
CA LEU A 114 -3.35 -10.81 -13.44
C LEU A 114 -3.61 -10.13 -14.79
N GLU A 115 -3.09 -8.91 -14.95
CA GLU A 115 -3.16 -8.16 -16.18
C GLU A 115 -1.90 -8.42 -17.01
N GLN A 116 -2.04 -9.11 -18.11
CA GLN A 116 -0.92 -9.54 -18.97
C GLN A 116 -0.80 -8.62 -20.17
N THR A 117 -0.37 -7.40 -19.94
CA THR A 117 -0.19 -6.40 -20.98
C THR A 117 1.18 -6.49 -21.66
N GLY A 118 1.31 -5.79 -22.78
CA GLY A 118 2.59 -5.63 -23.45
C GLY A 118 3.64 -4.95 -22.57
N PHE A 119 3.24 -3.99 -21.73
CA PHE A 119 4.12 -3.24 -20.85
C PHE A 119 4.83 -4.10 -19.78
N GLY A 120 4.23 -5.24 -19.43
CA GLY A 120 4.82 -6.24 -18.54
C GLY A 120 5.79 -7.21 -19.24
N ARG A 121 6.05 -7.05 -20.54
CA ARG A 121 6.91 -7.94 -21.34
C ARG A 121 8.27 -7.29 -21.63
N ARG A 122 9.26 -8.15 -22.00
CA ARG A 122 10.64 -7.69 -22.24
C ARG A 122 10.81 -6.88 -23.51
N ALA A 123 10.03 -7.19 -24.55
CA ALA A 123 10.24 -6.63 -25.88
C ALA A 123 9.70 -5.19 -26.07
N ILE A 124 8.95 -4.66 -25.14
CA ILE A 124 8.37 -3.32 -25.23
C ILE A 124 9.23 -2.27 -24.52
N ALA A 125 10.53 -2.49 -24.49
CA ALA A 125 11.44 -1.48 -23.96
C ALA A 125 11.72 -0.33 -24.94
N SER A 126 11.33 -0.45 -26.22
CA SER A 126 11.44 0.63 -27.20
C SER A 126 10.39 0.45 -28.29
N GLU A 127 9.84 1.55 -28.81
CA GLU A 127 8.93 1.57 -29.95
C GLU A 127 9.55 1.03 -31.24
N ALA A 128 10.88 0.88 -31.30
CA ALA A 128 11.61 0.35 -32.43
C ALA A 128 11.63 -1.19 -32.49
N ALA A 129 11.19 -1.88 -31.42
CA ALA A 129 11.16 -3.34 -31.42
C ALA A 129 9.86 -3.85 -32.04
N PRO A 130 9.90 -4.88 -32.90
CA PRO A 130 8.67 -5.51 -33.41
C PRO A 130 7.81 -5.98 -32.25
N TYR A 131 6.53 -5.67 -32.27
CA TYR A 131 5.56 -6.16 -31.33
C TYR A 131 5.64 -7.70 -31.27
N LEU A 132 5.66 -8.26 -30.06
CA LEU A 132 5.69 -9.71 -29.81
C LEU A 132 7.01 -10.42 -30.13
N LYS A 133 8.12 -9.73 -30.24
CA LYS A 133 9.41 -10.38 -30.46
C LYS A 133 9.87 -11.19 -29.24
N ASP A 134 9.57 -10.74 -28.04
CA ASP A 134 9.82 -11.46 -26.79
C ASP A 134 8.61 -11.32 -25.86
N THR A 135 7.81 -12.39 -25.77
CA THR A 135 6.62 -12.43 -24.93
C THR A 135 6.90 -12.83 -23.48
N ASN A 136 8.17 -13.08 -23.12
CA ASN A 136 8.52 -13.32 -21.73
C ASN A 136 8.23 -12.11 -20.85
N PHE A 137 7.84 -12.36 -19.61
CA PHE A 137 7.63 -11.28 -18.66
C PHE A 137 8.93 -10.50 -18.40
N ALA A 138 8.79 -9.21 -18.20
CA ALA A 138 9.88 -8.38 -17.74
C ALA A 138 10.41 -8.92 -16.39
N PRO A 139 11.71 -8.80 -16.11
CA PRO A 139 12.22 -9.03 -14.78
C PRO A 139 11.70 -7.96 -13.80
N THR A 140 11.72 -8.26 -12.53
CA THR A 140 11.35 -7.34 -11.45
C THR A 140 9.83 -7.04 -11.38
N ALA A 141 9.46 -6.05 -10.58
CA ALA A 141 8.09 -5.60 -10.40
C ALA A 141 7.44 -5.08 -11.70
N ARG A 142 8.24 -4.72 -12.69
CA ARG A 142 7.78 -4.19 -13.97
C ARG A 142 6.81 -5.14 -14.71
N ARG A 143 6.88 -6.45 -14.47
CA ARG A 143 5.94 -7.40 -15.08
C ARG A 143 4.49 -7.18 -14.70
N PHE A 144 4.26 -6.49 -13.58
CA PHE A 144 2.93 -6.18 -13.05
C PHE A 144 2.41 -4.80 -13.49
N ASP A 145 3.15 -4.10 -14.35
CA ASP A 145 2.69 -2.81 -14.86
C ASP A 145 1.42 -2.99 -15.67
N MET A 146 0.46 -2.09 -15.41
CA MET A 146 -0.77 -2.01 -16.19
C MET A 146 -0.51 -1.62 -17.65
N GLY A 147 -1.47 -1.86 -18.52
CA GLY A 147 -1.49 -1.29 -19.87
C GLY A 147 -1.57 0.23 -19.81
N GLU A 148 -1.06 0.88 -20.85
CA GLU A 148 -1.07 2.35 -20.99
C GLU A 148 -0.50 3.08 -19.76
N ARG A 149 0.52 2.48 -19.12
CA ARG A 149 1.16 3.04 -17.92
C ARG A 149 1.82 4.40 -18.17
N ASP A 150 2.28 4.64 -19.39
CA ASP A 150 3.10 5.80 -19.75
C ASP A 150 2.23 7.04 -20.07
N HIS A 151 1.09 7.19 -19.38
CA HIS A 151 0.26 8.39 -19.52
C HIS A 151 1.01 9.61 -18.97
N PHE A 152 1.65 10.36 -19.87
CA PHE A 152 2.63 11.39 -19.57
C PHE A 152 2.09 12.51 -18.66
N ILE A 153 0.82 12.93 -18.81
CA ILE A 153 0.24 13.98 -17.95
C ILE A 153 0.17 13.52 -16.50
N SER A 154 -0.45 12.36 -16.24
CA SER A 154 -0.66 11.89 -14.87
C SER A 154 0.60 11.41 -14.18
N LEU A 155 1.61 10.95 -14.93
CA LEU A 155 2.91 10.58 -14.37
C LEU A 155 3.67 11.82 -13.89
N GLU A 156 3.75 12.87 -14.70
CA GLU A 156 4.40 14.12 -14.32
C GLU A 156 3.73 14.76 -13.10
N MET A 157 2.39 14.81 -13.08
CA MET A 157 1.66 15.31 -11.90
C MET A 157 1.96 14.48 -10.65
N ALA A 158 2.02 13.15 -10.76
CA ALA A 158 2.35 12.28 -9.64
C ALA A 158 3.81 12.46 -9.20
N ALA A 159 4.74 12.64 -10.14
CA ALA A 159 6.15 12.86 -9.85
C ALA A 159 6.35 14.15 -9.03
N VAL A 160 5.72 15.26 -9.42
CA VAL A 160 5.76 16.53 -8.67
C VAL A 160 5.27 16.32 -7.22
N GLY A 161 4.12 15.66 -7.03
CA GLY A 161 3.61 15.39 -5.69
C GLY A 161 4.56 14.55 -4.85
N MET A 162 5.15 13.51 -5.44
CA MET A 162 6.12 12.65 -4.76
C MET A 162 7.42 13.39 -4.41
N GLU A 163 7.91 14.26 -5.29
CA GLU A 163 9.10 15.08 -5.03
C GLU A 163 8.87 16.04 -3.87
N MET A 164 7.72 16.71 -3.83
CA MET A 164 7.34 17.57 -2.69
C MET A 164 7.32 16.78 -1.37
N LEU A 165 6.72 15.59 -1.35
CA LEU A 165 6.69 14.75 -0.15
C LEU A 165 8.07 14.23 0.25
N ALA A 166 8.92 13.92 -0.72
CA ALA A 166 10.30 13.52 -0.46
C ALA A 166 11.12 14.67 0.15
N GLU A 167 10.91 15.89 -0.31
CA GLU A 167 11.54 17.10 0.24
C GLU A 167 11.07 17.38 1.67
N TRP A 168 9.76 17.34 1.91
CA TRP A 168 9.19 17.62 3.25
C TRP A 168 9.46 16.50 4.25
N GLY A 169 9.48 15.27 3.81
CA GLY A 169 9.65 14.07 4.61
C GLY A 169 8.38 13.64 5.36
N ALA A 170 7.99 12.38 5.20
CA ALA A 170 6.77 11.84 5.81
C ALA A 170 6.73 11.98 7.33
N GLY A 171 7.87 11.89 8.00
CA GLY A 171 7.98 12.09 9.46
C GLY A 171 7.63 13.51 9.89
N ALA A 172 8.13 14.53 9.17
CA ALA A 172 7.81 15.93 9.47
C ALA A 172 6.33 16.26 9.20
N ILE A 173 5.78 15.72 8.12
CA ILE A 173 4.37 15.85 7.78
C ILE A 173 3.50 15.23 8.88
N SER A 174 3.81 13.98 9.28
CA SER A 174 3.10 13.26 10.34
C SER A 174 3.11 14.04 11.68
N ALA A 175 4.28 14.52 12.07
CA ALA A 175 4.41 15.32 13.29
C ALA A 175 3.59 16.62 13.23
N ARG A 176 3.62 17.31 12.09
CA ARG A 176 2.82 18.55 11.91
C ARG A 176 1.32 18.28 11.96
N LEU A 177 0.86 17.22 11.32
CA LEU A 177 -0.55 16.82 11.35
C LEU A 177 -0.98 16.43 12.76
N GLY A 178 -0.13 15.71 13.52
CA GLY A 178 -0.38 15.39 14.93
C GLY A 178 -0.68 16.65 15.75
N VAL A 179 0.18 17.67 15.67
CA VAL A 179 -0.03 18.93 16.38
C VAL A 179 -1.35 19.61 16.01
N LEU A 180 -1.76 19.54 14.73
CA LEU A 180 -3.00 20.15 14.28
C LEU A 180 -4.23 19.37 14.75
N THR A 181 -4.18 18.05 14.71
CA THR A 181 -5.28 17.19 15.17
C THR A 181 -5.46 17.22 16.67
N ASP A 182 -4.37 17.26 17.43
CA ASP A 182 -4.39 17.40 18.89
C ASP A 182 -5.04 18.74 19.29
N ARG A 183 -4.64 19.84 18.64
CA ARG A 183 -5.25 21.15 18.87
C ARG A 183 -6.74 21.17 18.53
N LEU A 184 -7.15 20.48 17.47
CA LEU A 184 -8.57 20.35 17.12
C LEU A 184 -9.33 19.56 18.19
N ALA A 185 -8.78 18.43 18.65
CA ALA A 185 -9.40 17.61 19.68
C ALA A 185 -9.55 18.36 21.02
N GLU A 186 -8.50 19.08 21.44
CA GLU A 186 -8.54 19.94 22.64
C GLU A 186 -9.60 21.03 22.52
N GLY A 187 -9.69 21.70 21.35
CA GLY A 187 -10.71 22.73 21.10
C GLY A 187 -12.13 22.16 21.17
N LEU A 188 -12.38 21.02 20.55
CA LEU A 188 -13.71 20.38 20.60
C LEU A 188 -14.07 19.91 22.02
N ALA A 189 -13.11 19.39 22.78
CA ALA A 189 -13.36 18.97 24.16
C ALA A 189 -13.71 20.17 25.09
N SER A 190 -13.18 21.37 24.79
CA SER A 190 -13.46 22.58 25.57
C SER A 190 -14.84 23.19 25.30
N GLU A 191 -15.45 22.91 24.15
CA GLU A 191 -16.74 23.50 23.73
C GLU A 191 -17.97 22.76 24.29
N SER A 192 -17.78 21.68 25.05
CA SER A 192 -18.87 20.93 25.71
C SER A 192 -20.04 20.56 24.76
N LEU A 193 -19.74 20.03 23.57
CA LEU A 193 -20.72 19.53 22.61
C LEU A 193 -21.18 18.11 22.95
#